data_131ebf5802a73f3bba3e2ebc3e284581
#
_entry.id   131ebf5802a73f3bba3e2ebc3e284581
#
_cell.length_a   1.000
_cell.length_b   1.000
_cell.length_c   1.000
_cell.angle_alpha   90.00
_cell.angle_beta   90.00
_cell.angle_gamma   90.00
#
_symmetry.space_group_name_H-M   'P 1'
#
loop_
_entity.id
_entity.type
_entity.pdbx_description
1 polymer ?
#
loop_
_entity_poly.entity_id
_entity_poly.type
_entity_poly.pdbx_seq_one_letter_code
_entity_poly.pdbx_strand_id
1 'polypeptide(L)'
;FNEMEKRLHEQALQLSPMEMIVRIAQNAVEQEKRLKAVEDKGDSLAAEVKGIKETFTRKDTLEADIKNLVNRMVRCGYSMDYKEAYGRLYSELQSMTGARINQRWKNKSEEEKKKTSKLKMIMSDKKLRAGMIAAYESLARDVHEFESEEESQD
;
A
#
# COMPACT_ATOMS: atom_id res chain seq x y z
N PHE A 1 -4.51 -71.88 10.31
CA PHE A 1 -4.35 -71.13 9.06
C PHE A 1 -5.12 -69.80 9.13
N ASN A 2 -6.36 -69.84 9.53
CA ASN A 2 -7.16 -68.66 9.68
C ASN A 2 -6.72 -67.75 10.83
N GLU A 3 -6.10 -68.26 11.86
CA GLU A 3 -5.57 -67.49 12.98
C GLU A 3 -4.32 -66.71 12.60
N MET A 4 -3.44 -67.26 11.75
CA MET A 4 -2.26 -66.55 11.26
C MET A 4 -2.65 -65.43 10.29
N GLU A 5 -3.59 -65.68 9.41
CA GLU A 5 -4.12 -64.65 8.50
C GLU A 5 -4.84 -63.52 9.25
N LYS A 6 -5.60 -63.86 10.28
CA LYS A 6 -6.22 -62.87 11.16
C LYS A 6 -5.19 -62.05 11.91
N ARG A 7 -4.12 -62.64 12.42
CA ARG A 7 -3.04 -61.94 13.11
C ARG A 7 -2.26 -61.06 12.15
N LEU A 8 -1.97 -61.52 10.96
CA LEU A 8 -1.33 -60.74 9.91
C LEU A 8 -2.24 -59.58 9.47
N HIS A 9 -3.52 -59.83 9.37
CA HIS A 9 -4.51 -58.81 9.01
C HIS A 9 -4.69 -57.78 10.15
N GLU A 10 -4.72 -58.21 11.39
CA GLU A 10 -4.77 -57.35 12.55
C GLU A 10 -3.45 -56.55 12.71
N GLN A 11 -2.29 -57.15 12.42
CA GLN A 11 -1.02 -56.46 12.40
C GLN A 11 -0.88 -55.46 11.25
N ALA A 12 -1.53 -55.75 10.10
CA ALA A 12 -1.58 -54.82 8.98
C ALA A 12 -2.53 -53.62 9.26
N LEU A 13 -3.60 -53.88 10.05
CA LEU A 13 -4.52 -52.82 10.49
C LEU A 13 -4.03 -52.08 11.74
N GLN A 14 -3.32 -52.77 12.61
CA GLN A 14 -2.68 -52.16 13.76
C GLN A 14 -1.25 -51.79 13.40
N LEU A 15 -1.02 -50.50 13.19
CA LEU A 15 0.33 -49.98 13.02
C LEU A 15 1.19 -50.35 14.22
N SER A 16 2.44 -50.73 13.99
CA SER A 16 3.38 -50.92 15.08
C SER A 16 3.50 -49.61 15.90
N PRO A 17 3.86 -49.71 17.19
CA PRO A 17 4.04 -48.48 18.01
C PRO A 17 4.99 -47.47 17.35
N MET A 18 6.03 -47.94 16.68
CA MET A 18 6.95 -47.06 15.95
C MET A 18 6.29 -46.38 14.74
N GLU A 19 5.48 -47.10 13.98
CA GLU A 19 4.74 -46.57 12.83
C GLU A 19 3.68 -45.55 13.30
N MET A 20 3.04 -45.80 14.42
CA MET A 20 2.12 -44.84 15.04
C MET A 20 2.83 -43.54 15.43
N ILE A 21 3.98 -43.64 16.06
CA ILE A 21 4.78 -42.49 16.44
C ILE A 21 5.21 -41.69 15.22
N VAL A 22 5.68 -42.36 14.16
CA VAL A 22 6.08 -41.70 12.91
C VAL A 22 4.89 -41.00 12.27
N ARG A 23 3.72 -41.64 12.27
CA ARG A 23 2.50 -41.05 11.70
C ARG A 23 2.02 -39.84 12.48
N ILE A 24 2.05 -39.91 13.81
CA ILE A 24 1.72 -38.78 14.68
C ILE A 24 2.70 -37.63 14.44
N ALA A 25 4.01 -37.93 14.33
CA ALA A 25 5.02 -36.91 14.04
C ALA A 25 4.83 -36.28 12.66
N GLN A 26 4.52 -37.06 11.64
CA GLN A 26 4.20 -36.54 10.31
C GLN A 26 2.97 -35.66 10.29
N ASN A 27 1.91 -36.06 11.00
CA ASN A 27 0.69 -35.25 11.12
C ASN A 27 0.95 -33.94 11.87
N ALA A 28 1.78 -33.98 12.91
CA ALA A 28 2.18 -32.78 13.67
C ALA A 28 2.94 -31.79 12.79
N VAL A 29 3.87 -32.29 11.97
CA VAL A 29 4.64 -31.47 11.02
C VAL A 29 3.73 -30.84 9.97
N GLU A 30 2.78 -31.62 9.42
CA GLU A 30 1.79 -31.10 8.48
C GLU A 30 0.87 -30.02 9.09
N GLN A 31 0.44 -30.24 10.32
CA GLN A 31 -0.36 -29.27 11.07
C GLN A 31 0.41 -27.98 11.34
N GLU A 32 1.69 -28.08 11.71
CA GLU A 32 2.56 -26.91 11.85
C GLU A 32 2.70 -26.13 10.56
N LYS A 33 2.89 -26.82 9.45
CA LYS A 33 2.98 -26.18 8.12
C LYS A 33 1.69 -25.47 7.75
N ARG A 34 0.53 -26.09 8.03
CA ARG A 34 -0.79 -25.49 7.79
C ARG A 34 -1.05 -24.27 8.67
N LEU A 35 -0.70 -24.37 9.94
CA LEU A 35 -0.82 -23.26 10.90
C LEU A 35 0.06 -22.08 10.46
N LYS A 36 1.30 -22.37 10.07
CA LYS A 36 2.22 -21.34 9.58
C LYS A 36 1.71 -20.67 8.31
N ALA A 37 1.16 -21.45 7.38
CA ALA A 37 0.55 -20.92 6.16
C ALA A 37 -0.67 -20.03 6.47
N VAL A 38 -1.49 -20.40 7.47
CA VAL A 38 -2.64 -19.60 7.92
C VAL A 38 -2.16 -18.32 8.61
N GLU A 39 -1.14 -18.40 9.45
CA GLU A 39 -0.52 -17.22 10.08
C GLU A 39 0.05 -16.26 9.05
N ASP A 40 0.80 -16.76 8.08
CA ASP A 40 1.37 -15.96 6.99
C ASP A 40 0.27 -15.28 6.17
N LYS A 41 -0.83 -15.98 5.87
CA LYS A 41 -2.01 -15.40 5.21
C LYS A 41 -2.68 -14.35 6.08
N GLY A 42 -2.81 -14.62 7.39
CA GLY A 42 -3.39 -13.69 8.35
C GLY A 42 -2.58 -12.41 8.43
N ASP A 43 -1.26 -12.51 8.50
CA ASP A 43 -0.34 -11.36 8.54
C ASP A 43 -0.41 -10.56 7.24
N SER A 44 -0.46 -11.25 6.10
CA SER A 44 -0.61 -10.62 4.79
C SER A 44 -1.93 -9.86 4.66
N LEU A 45 -3.04 -10.46 5.09
CA LEU A 45 -4.37 -9.83 5.11
C LEU A 45 -4.41 -8.65 6.07
N ALA A 46 -3.80 -8.77 7.24
CA ALA A 46 -3.70 -7.67 8.21
C ALA A 46 -2.92 -6.48 7.63
N ALA A 47 -1.82 -6.76 6.91
CA ALA A 47 -1.05 -5.73 6.22
C ALA A 47 -1.85 -5.05 5.11
N GLU A 48 -2.62 -5.83 4.33
CA GLU A 48 -3.51 -5.29 3.30
C GLU A 48 -4.63 -4.42 3.89
N VAL A 49 -5.27 -4.87 4.96
CA VAL A 49 -6.31 -4.10 5.67
C VAL A 49 -5.73 -2.82 6.25
N LYS A 50 -4.55 -2.88 6.83
CA LYS A 50 -3.84 -1.70 7.34
C LYS A 50 -3.53 -0.72 6.22
N GLY A 51 -3.05 -1.20 5.08
CA GLY A 51 -2.80 -0.40 3.89
C GLY A 51 -4.07 0.28 3.37
N ILE A 52 -5.19 -0.44 3.33
CA ILE A 52 -6.50 0.10 2.95
C ILE A 52 -6.95 1.17 3.94
N LYS A 53 -6.83 0.92 5.25
CA LYS A 53 -7.18 1.90 6.29
C LYS A 53 -6.32 3.15 6.20
N GLU A 54 -5.02 3.02 6.01
CA GLU A 54 -4.10 4.14 5.83
C GLU A 54 -4.46 4.95 4.57
N THR A 55 -4.80 4.28 3.48
CA THR A 55 -5.24 4.93 2.24
C THR A 55 -6.55 5.70 2.45
N PHE A 56 -7.52 5.12 3.17
CA PHE A 56 -8.78 5.78 3.50
C PHE A 56 -8.57 6.99 4.43
N THR A 57 -7.76 6.84 5.45
CA THR A 57 -7.44 7.91 6.39
C THR A 57 -6.68 9.05 5.68
N ARG A 58 -5.75 8.71 4.79
CA ARG A 58 -5.02 9.69 3.99
C ARG A 58 -5.92 10.42 2.99
N LYS A 59 -6.99 9.78 2.49
CA LYS A 59 -7.95 10.45 1.60
C LYS A 59 -8.56 11.68 2.26
N ASP A 60 -8.93 11.57 3.54
CA ASP A 60 -9.54 12.67 4.27
C ASP A 60 -8.53 13.78 4.62
N THR A 61 -7.26 13.42 4.81
CA THR A 61 -6.19 14.36 5.19
C THR A 61 -5.32 14.81 4.03
N LEU A 62 -5.35 14.10 2.90
CA LEU A 62 -4.45 14.31 1.77
C LEU A 62 -4.52 15.74 1.22
N GLU A 63 -5.72 16.29 1.07
CA GLU A 63 -5.91 17.67 0.60
C GLU A 63 -5.26 18.69 1.54
N ALA A 64 -5.43 18.50 2.84
CA ALA A 64 -4.81 19.33 3.87
C ALA A 64 -3.28 19.14 3.88
N ASP A 65 -2.79 17.92 3.74
CA ASP A 65 -1.37 17.59 3.67
C ASP A 65 -0.70 18.25 2.46
N ILE A 66 -1.38 18.23 1.30
CA ILE A 66 -0.91 18.88 0.08
C ILE A 66 -0.82 20.38 0.29
N LYS A 67 -1.82 21.00 0.87
CA LYS A 67 -1.81 22.45 1.18
C LYS A 67 -0.67 22.80 2.13
N ASN A 68 -0.44 22.00 3.14
CA ASN A 68 0.67 22.18 4.09
C ASN A 68 2.02 22.03 3.40
N LEU A 69 2.18 21.06 2.53
CA LEU A 69 3.41 20.86 1.75
C LEU A 69 3.67 22.05 0.82
N VAL A 70 2.65 22.51 0.11
CA VAL A 70 2.75 23.67 -0.79
C VAL A 70 3.15 24.93 -0.03
N ASN A 71 2.54 25.17 1.13
CA ASN A 71 2.93 26.28 2.01
C ASN A 71 4.39 26.18 2.43
N ARG A 72 4.83 25.00 2.79
CA ARG A 72 6.21 24.72 3.20
C ARG A 72 7.19 24.94 2.05
N MET A 73 6.85 24.51 0.84
CA MET A 73 7.65 24.72 -0.37
C MET A 73 7.88 26.20 -0.66
N VAL A 74 6.84 27.01 -0.50
CA VAL A 74 6.92 28.46 -0.70
C VAL A 74 7.73 29.12 0.42
N ARG A 75 7.51 28.71 1.68
CA ARG A 75 8.23 29.28 2.83
C ARG A 75 9.73 29.01 2.80
N CYS A 76 10.14 27.81 2.43
CA CYS A 76 11.56 27.44 2.43
C CYS A 76 12.30 27.87 1.16
N GLY A 77 11.58 28.40 0.16
CA GLY A 77 12.16 28.85 -1.09
C GLY A 77 12.35 27.74 -2.13
N TYR A 78 11.85 26.53 -1.86
CA TYR A 78 11.87 25.43 -2.83
C TYR A 78 11.07 25.78 -4.10
N SER A 79 9.98 26.51 -3.92
CA SER A 79 9.17 27.08 -5.00
C SER A 79 9.00 28.58 -4.79
N MET A 80 8.93 29.34 -5.88
CA MET A 80 8.81 30.81 -5.84
C MET A 80 7.42 31.24 -5.37
N ASP A 81 6.37 30.54 -5.83
CA ASP A 81 4.99 30.84 -5.50
C ASP A 81 4.13 29.55 -5.45
N TYR A 82 2.88 29.71 -5.08
CA TYR A 82 1.93 28.60 -5.00
C TYR A 82 1.67 27.94 -6.35
N LYS A 83 1.62 28.72 -7.41
CA LYS A 83 1.41 28.21 -8.78
C LYS A 83 2.53 27.27 -9.18
N GLU A 84 3.77 27.64 -8.91
CA GLU A 84 4.94 26.79 -9.18
C GLU A 84 4.93 25.54 -8.32
N ALA A 85 4.59 25.67 -7.04
CA ALA A 85 4.50 24.54 -6.10
C ALA A 85 3.47 23.50 -6.55
N TYR A 86 2.26 23.93 -6.90
CA TYR A 86 1.24 23.03 -7.45
C TYR A 86 1.64 22.47 -8.81
N GLY A 87 2.29 23.25 -9.63
CA GLY A 87 2.83 22.81 -10.93
C GLY A 87 3.83 21.67 -10.77
N ARG A 88 4.72 21.75 -9.79
CA ARG A 88 5.69 20.69 -9.47
C ARG A 88 4.97 19.42 -9.02
N LEU A 89 3.97 19.56 -8.16
CA LEU A 89 3.18 18.42 -7.67
C LEU A 89 2.43 17.72 -8.81
N TYR A 90 1.78 18.47 -9.68
CA TYR A 90 1.06 17.92 -10.84
C TYR A 90 2.00 17.31 -11.88
N SER A 91 3.18 17.88 -12.07
CA SER A 91 4.22 17.31 -12.93
C SER A 91 4.71 15.96 -12.41
N GLU A 92 4.91 15.86 -11.11
CA GLU A 92 5.31 14.61 -10.44
C GLU A 92 4.22 13.54 -10.59
N LEU A 93 2.96 13.92 -10.38
CA LEU A 93 1.81 13.05 -10.57
C LEU A 93 1.71 12.56 -12.02
N GLN A 94 1.89 13.46 -12.98
CA GLN A 94 1.86 13.14 -14.40
C GLN A 94 2.99 12.20 -14.79
N SER A 95 4.17 12.40 -14.23
CA SER A 95 5.33 11.53 -14.42
C SER A 95 5.08 10.11 -13.89
N MET A 96 4.44 9.99 -12.72
CA MET A 96 4.17 8.71 -12.09
C MET A 96 3.01 7.94 -12.73
N THR A 97 1.96 8.62 -13.16
CA THR A 97 0.72 8.00 -13.67
C THR A 97 0.61 8.03 -15.18
N GLY A 98 1.36 8.90 -15.86
CA GLY A 98 1.22 9.16 -17.30
C GLY A 98 -0.06 9.91 -17.66
N ALA A 99 -0.86 10.33 -16.69
CA ALA A 99 -2.12 11.04 -16.92
C ALA A 99 -1.88 12.49 -17.31
N ARG A 100 -2.61 12.94 -18.34
CA ARG A 100 -2.56 14.33 -18.81
C ARG A 100 -3.57 15.18 -18.04
N ILE A 101 -3.20 15.59 -16.85
CA ILE A 101 -4.07 16.28 -15.88
C ILE A 101 -4.54 17.63 -16.42
N ASN A 102 -3.63 18.42 -17.00
CA ASN A 102 -3.95 19.73 -17.55
C ASN A 102 -4.95 19.61 -18.71
N GLN A 103 -4.79 18.59 -19.55
CA GLN A 103 -5.71 18.36 -20.66
C GLN A 103 -7.07 17.90 -20.17
N ARG A 104 -7.13 17.01 -19.16
CA ARG A 104 -8.37 16.57 -18.55
C ARG A 104 -9.12 17.75 -17.91
N TRP A 105 -8.40 18.65 -17.28
CA TRP A 105 -8.97 19.86 -16.68
C TRP A 105 -9.53 20.80 -17.76
N LYS A 106 -8.77 21.03 -18.83
CA LYS A 106 -9.19 21.87 -19.97
C LYS A 106 -10.44 21.32 -20.67
N ASN A 107 -10.57 20.00 -20.72
CA ASN A 107 -11.69 19.34 -21.38
C ASN A 107 -13.00 19.40 -20.55
N LYS A 108 -12.93 19.78 -19.29
CA LYS A 108 -14.12 19.97 -18.46
C LYS A 108 -14.89 21.23 -18.89
N SER A 109 -16.23 21.17 -18.82
CA SER A 109 -17.07 22.33 -19.07
C SER A 109 -16.83 23.41 -18.01
N GLU A 110 -17.14 24.67 -18.35
CA GLU A 110 -16.97 25.77 -17.40
C GLU A 110 -17.88 25.63 -16.17
N GLU A 111 -19.06 25.04 -16.33
CA GLU A 111 -19.96 24.73 -15.22
C GLU A 111 -19.33 23.72 -14.25
N GLU A 112 -18.68 22.68 -14.75
CA GLU A 112 -17.95 21.72 -13.94
C GLU A 112 -16.75 22.35 -13.25
N LYS A 113 -16.01 23.22 -13.96
CA LYS A 113 -14.86 23.94 -13.38
C LYS A 113 -15.26 24.88 -12.24
N LYS A 114 -16.46 25.44 -12.28
CA LYS A 114 -17.00 26.28 -11.20
C LYS A 114 -17.36 25.46 -9.94
N LYS A 115 -17.78 24.21 -10.12
CA LYS A 115 -18.20 23.31 -9.04
C LYS A 115 -17.07 22.56 -8.38
N THR A 116 -15.93 22.42 -9.05
CA THR A 116 -14.80 21.63 -8.56
C THR A 116 -13.48 22.36 -8.81
N SER A 117 -12.42 21.87 -8.20
CA SER A 117 -11.06 22.31 -8.48
C SER A 117 -10.27 21.18 -9.12
N LYS A 118 -9.13 21.51 -9.72
CA LYS A 118 -8.21 20.54 -10.30
C LYS A 118 -7.79 19.48 -9.26
N LEU A 119 -7.53 19.90 -8.03
CA LEU A 119 -7.20 19.00 -6.93
C LEU A 119 -8.35 18.07 -6.59
N LYS A 120 -9.58 18.58 -6.51
CA LYS A 120 -10.77 17.75 -6.26
C LYS A 120 -11.03 16.76 -7.38
N MET A 121 -10.79 17.15 -8.63
CA MET A 121 -10.87 16.25 -9.78
C MET A 121 -9.90 15.06 -9.61
N ILE A 122 -8.67 15.34 -9.21
CA ILE A 122 -7.64 14.31 -8.96
C ILE A 122 -8.07 13.41 -7.81
N MET A 123 -8.61 13.99 -6.74
CA MET A 123 -9.02 13.24 -5.54
C MET A 123 -10.22 12.32 -5.79
N SER A 124 -11.05 12.62 -6.78
CA SER A 124 -12.22 11.81 -7.13
C SER A 124 -11.88 10.56 -7.96
N ASP A 125 -10.73 10.52 -8.61
CA ASP A 125 -10.26 9.38 -9.40
C ASP A 125 -9.31 8.52 -8.56
N LYS A 126 -9.60 7.23 -8.44
CA LYS A 126 -8.80 6.28 -7.63
C LYS A 126 -7.34 6.20 -8.08
N LYS A 127 -7.11 6.11 -9.39
CA LYS A 127 -5.75 6.03 -9.95
C LYS A 127 -4.97 7.32 -9.73
N LEU A 128 -5.61 8.46 -9.99
CA LEU A 128 -4.99 9.76 -9.80
C LEU A 128 -4.73 10.03 -8.32
N ARG A 129 -5.65 9.64 -7.45
CA ARG A 129 -5.47 9.79 -6.00
C ARG A 129 -4.30 8.95 -5.47
N ALA A 130 -4.19 7.69 -5.90
CA ALA A 130 -3.06 6.83 -5.53
C ALA A 130 -1.73 7.40 -6.04
N GLY A 131 -1.71 7.88 -7.28
CA GLY A 131 -0.56 8.57 -7.86
C GLY A 131 -0.23 9.86 -7.12
N MET A 132 -1.25 10.60 -6.67
CA MET A 132 -1.06 11.83 -5.91
C MET A 132 -0.44 11.57 -4.53
N ILE A 133 -0.81 10.49 -3.87
CA ILE A 133 -0.18 10.08 -2.60
C ILE A 133 1.31 9.81 -2.83
N ALA A 134 1.66 9.06 -3.89
CA ALA A 134 3.04 8.77 -4.24
C ALA A 134 3.81 10.05 -4.61
N ALA A 135 3.21 10.92 -5.40
CA ALA A 135 3.80 12.22 -5.79
C ALA A 135 4.03 13.12 -4.57
N TYR A 136 3.05 13.18 -3.66
CA TYR A 136 3.16 13.91 -2.40
C TYR A 136 4.34 13.40 -1.56
N GLU A 137 4.45 12.10 -1.38
CA GLU A 137 5.53 11.49 -0.59
C GLU A 137 6.91 11.75 -1.20
N SER A 138 7.02 11.64 -2.52
CA SER A 138 8.26 11.92 -3.24
C SER A 138 8.68 13.40 -3.09
N LEU A 139 7.74 14.29 -3.30
CA LEU A 139 7.99 15.72 -3.22
C LEU A 139 8.26 16.17 -1.77
N ALA A 140 7.57 15.58 -0.79
CA ALA A 140 7.82 15.85 0.63
C ALA A 140 9.25 15.46 1.03
N ARG A 141 9.76 14.35 0.51
CA ARG A 141 11.17 13.95 0.72
C ARG A 141 12.14 14.95 0.10
N ASP A 142 11.89 15.38 -1.13
CA ASP A 142 12.72 16.34 -1.83
C ASP A 142 12.77 17.68 -1.08
N VAL A 143 11.63 18.14 -0.59
CA VAL A 143 11.53 19.37 0.23
C VAL A 143 12.27 19.21 1.55
N HIS A 144 12.17 18.07 2.19
CA HIS A 144 12.88 17.78 3.44
C HIS A 144 14.39 17.78 3.23
N GLU A 145 14.88 17.17 2.17
CA GLU A 145 16.30 17.20 1.79
C GLU A 145 16.78 18.63 1.51
N PHE A 146 15.98 19.40 0.81
CA PHE A 146 16.28 20.81 0.51
C PHE A 146 16.39 21.64 1.78
N GLU A 147 15.48 21.49 2.73
CA GLU A 147 15.52 22.16 4.03
C GLU A 147 16.75 21.75 4.85
N SER A 148 17.11 20.46 4.82
CA SER A 148 18.29 19.95 5.52
C SER A 148 19.59 20.51 4.94
N GLU A 149 19.67 20.66 3.62
CA GLU A 149 20.83 21.28 2.95
C GLU A 149 20.98 22.76 3.32
N GLU A 150 19.88 23.50 3.41
CA GLU A 150 19.88 24.90 3.85
C GLU A 150 20.34 25.03 5.31
N GLU A 151 19.89 24.17 6.19
CA GLU A 151 20.31 24.15 7.60
C GLU A 151 21.80 23.83 7.74
N SER A 152 22.36 22.99 6.87
CA SER A 152 23.78 22.62 6.92
C SER A 152 24.71 23.68 6.34
N GLN A 153 24.20 24.69 5.62
CA GLN A 153 24.98 25.80 5.07
C GLN A 153 25.13 26.97 6.04
N ASP A 154 24.37 26.99 7.11
CA ASP A 154 24.48 27.94 8.19
C ASP A 154 25.47 27.45 9.25
#